data_dd1c40c483b46efff1649a6e1b09b0de
#
_entry.id   dd1c40c483b46efff1649a6e1b09b0de
#
_cell.length_a   1.000
_cell.length_b   1.000
_cell.length_c   1.000
_cell.angle_alpha   90.00
_cell.angle_beta   90.00
_cell.angle_gamma   90.00
#
_symmetry.space_group_name_H-M   'P 1'
#
loop_
_entity.id
_entity.type
_entity.pdbx_description
1 polymer ?
#
loop_
_entity_poly.entity_id
_entity_poly.type
_entity_poly.pdbx_seq_one_letter_code
_entity_poly.pdbx_strand_id
1 'polypeptide(L)'
;MSAAAQLILHLTALNTPERVVSIGKVEAAGATNVIPDRVYMEGTMRTFDERERAEVKRRIEELAAANDASYGVRTRVHFTPGYPCVVNDPELIRQAVALAETEGIPFQMLPLRMTSEDFGFYGTRYPAIFYRLGVGPGAGKLHTSTFNPDGAAIPTGIRFMELLARNYFNR
;
A
#
# COMPACT_ATOMS: atom_id res chain seq x y z
N MET A 1 -21.34 -2.44 21.40
CA MET A 1 -20.90 -3.72 20.82
C MET A 1 -21.59 -4.02 19.49
N SER A 2 -22.92 -4.16 19.42
CA SER A 2 -23.63 -4.48 18.16
C SER A 2 -23.35 -3.49 17.04
N ALA A 3 -23.37 -2.19 17.32
CA ALA A 3 -23.00 -1.16 16.37
C ALA A 3 -21.57 -1.34 15.80
N ALA A 4 -20.60 -1.65 16.66
CA ALA A 4 -19.23 -1.87 16.21
C ALA A 4 -19.11 -3.12 15.33
N ALA A 5 -19.77 -4.22 15.70
CA ALA A 5 -19.79 -5.45 14.90
C ALA A 5 -20.42 -5.22 13.52
N GLN A 6 -21.54 -4.50 13.45
CA GLN A 6 -22.19 -4.17 12.19
C GLN A 6 -21.30 -3.28 11.32
N LEU A 7 -20.66 -2.27 11.92
CA LEU A 7 -19.76 -1.39 11.19
C LEU A 7 -18.58 -2.17 10.60
N ILE A 8 -17.98 -3.11 11.34
CA ILE A 8 -16.91 -3.98 10.85
C ILE A 8 -17.37 -4.77 9.62
N LEU A 9 -18.57 -5.34 9.65
CA LEU A 9 -19.13 -6.08 8.51
C LEU A 9 -19.31 -5.18 7.28
N HIS A 10 -19.83 -3.98 7.47
CA HIS A 10 -20.00 -3.01 6.38
C HIS A 10 -18.65 -2.55 5.79
N LEU A 11 -17.66 -2.30 6.66
CA LEU A 11 -16.34 -1.88 6.22
C LEU A 11 -15.62 -2.99 5.44
N THR A 12 -15.69 -4.23 5.92
CA THR A 12 -15.07 -5.36 5.22
C THR A 12 -15.79 -5.72 3.92
N ALA A 13 -17.07 -5.39 3.79
CA ALA A 13 -17.82 -5.54 2.53
C ALA A 13 -17.36 -4.56 1.43
N LEU A 14 -16.54 -3.54 1.76
CA LEU A 14 -15.92 -2.67 0.76
C LEU A 14 -14.79 -3.35 -0.02
N ASN A 15 -14.33 -4.52 0.38
CA ASN A 15 -13.22 -5.21 -0.27
C ASN A 15 -13.55 -5.62 -1.71
N THR A 16 -12.59 -5.41 -2.59
CA THR A 16 -12.56 -5.90 -3.98
C THR A 16 -11.13 -6.35 -4.31
N PRO A 17 -10.85 -6.93 -5.48
CA PRO A 17 -9.48 -7.19 -5.92
C PRO A 17 -8.59 -5.93 -5.96
N GLU A 18 -9.19 -4.74 -6.19
CA GLU A 18 -8.48 -3.46 -6.33
C GLU A 18 -8.39 -2.65 -5.05
N ARG A 19 -9.06 -3.07 -3.97
CA ARG A 19 -9.03 -2.37 -2.69
C ARG A 19 -9.18 -3.31 -1.51
N VAL A 20 -8.51 -2.98 -0.42
CA VAL A 20 -8.59 -3.69 0.85
C VAL A 20 -8.96 -2.72 1.96
N VAL A 21 -9.98 -3.06 2.73
CA VAL A 21 -10.33 -2.42 4.00
C VAL A 21 -10.40 -3.52 5.05
N SER A 22 -9.62 -3.42 6.10
CA SER A 22 -9.60 -4.42 7.16
C SER A 22 -9.49 -3.78 8.53
N ILE A 23 -10.18 -4.36 9.51
CA ILE A 23 -10.06 -4.00 10.91
C ILE A 23 -9.17 -5.07 11.57
N GLY A 24 -8.01 -4.64 12.04
CA GLY A 24 -7.01 -5.51 12.66
C GLY A 24 -7.02 -5.48 14.18
N LYS A 25 -7.68 -4.48 14.78
CA LYS A 25 -7.72 -4.31 16.23
C LYS A 25 -9.10 -3.81 16.67
N VAL A 26 -9.62 -4.42 17.74
CA VAL A 26 -10.87 -4.00 18.41
C VAL A 26 -10.64 -4.05 19.90
N GLU A 27 -10.90 -2.96 20.60
CA GLU A 27 -10.79 -2.87 22.05
C GLU A 27 -12.13 -2.38 22.63
N ALA A 28 -12.64 -3.12 23.60
CA ALA A 28 -13.90 -2.83 24.28
C ALA A 28 -13.83 -3.33 25.73
N ALA A 29 -13.66 -2.41 26.66
CA ALA A 29 -13.60 -2.73 28.07
C ALA A 29 -15.02 -2.90 28.63
N GLY A 30 -15.46 -4.12 28.82
CA GLY A 30 -16.74 -4.50 29.38
C GLY A 30 -16.61 -5.70 30.30
N ALA A 31 -17.74 -6.19 30.80
CA ALA A 31 -17.86 -7.43 31.56
C ALA A 31 -19.00 -8.26 30.99
N THR A 32 -19.14 -9.51 31.45
CA THR A 32 -20.17 -10.43 30.95
C THR A 32 -21.59 -9.84 30.99
N ASN A 33 -21.86 -9.02 31.99
CA ASN A 33 -23.16 -8.34 32.22
C ASN A 33 -23.10 -6.83 32.04
N VAL A 34 -21.99 -6.27 31.50
CA VAL A 34 -21.81 -4.83 31.29
C VAL A 34 -21.38 -4.57 29.85
N ILE A 35 -22.27 -3.95 29.09
CA ILE A 35 -21.98 -3.48 27.74
C ILE A 35 -21.06 -2.27 27.82
N PRO A 36 -19.90 -2.26 27.13
CA PRO A 36 -18.99 -1.12 27.17
C PRO A 36 -19.59 0.13 26.49
N ASP A 37 -19.34 1.29 27.07
CA ASP A 37 -19.79 2.59 26.55
C ASP A 37 -19.00 2.98 25.29
N ARG A 38 -17.80 2.43 25.09
CA ARG A 38 -16.91 2.74 23.99
C ARG A 38 -16.28 1.49 23.39
N VAL A 39 -16.16 1.50 22.08
CA VAL A 39 -15.37 0.54 21.32
C VAL A 39 -14.34 1.33 20.50
N TYR A 40 -13.08 0.95 20.61
CA TYR A 40 -12.00 1.46 19.80
C TYR A 40 -11.63 0.44 18.72
N MET A 41 -11.43 0.91 17.49
CA MET A 41 -11.07 0.06 16.36
C MET A 41 -9.94 0.68 15.56
N GLU A 42 -8.99 -0.13 15.13
CA GLU A 42 -7.96 0.25 14.18
C GLU A 42 -7.99 -0.67 12.96
N GLY A 43 -7.74 -0.08 11.80
CA GLY A 43 -7.75 -0.81 10.56
C GLY A 43 -6.78 -0.27 9.54
N THR A 44 -6.70 -0.93 8.41
CA THR A 44 -5.92 -0.47 7.26
C THR A 44 -6.80 -0.39 6.03
N MET A 45 -6.45 0.55 5.16
CA MET A 45 -7.05 0.73 3.86
C MET A 45 -5.95 0.78 2.81
N ARG A 46 -6.11 0.02 1.72
CA ARG A 46 -5.17 -0.04 0.61
C ARG A 46 -5.91 0.02 -0.71
N THR A 47 -5.39 0.80 -1.64
CA THR A 47 -5.91 0.96 -3.00
C THR A 47 -4.74 1.07 -3.98
N PHE A 48 -5.00 0.91 -5.27
CA PHE A 48 -3.99 1.10 -6.31
C PHE A 48 -3.94 2.53 -6.85
N ASP A 49 -4.96 3.38 -6.55
CA ASP A 49 -4.97 4.76 -7.00
C ASP A 49 -5.57 5.72 -5.96
N GLU A 50 -5.24 7.01 -6.08
CA GLU A 50 -5.62 8.03 -5.11
C GLU A 50 -7.10 8.44 -5.22
N ARG A 51 -7.75 8.27 -6.37
CA ARG A 51 -9.18 8.56 -6.55
C ARG A 51 -10.00 7.50 -5.82
N GLU A 52 -9.66 6.23 -6.03
CA GLU A 52 -10.25 5.11 -5.31
C GLU A 52 -10.03 5.27 -3.79
N ARG A 53 -8.84 5.71 -3.39
CA ARG A 53 -8.53 5.97 -1.97
C ARG A 53 -9.43 7.04 -1.37
N ALA A 54 -9.66 8.14 -2.09
CA ALA A 54 -10.55 9.20 -1.64
C ALA A 54 -12.01 8.71 -1.56
N GLU A 55 -12.46 7.92 -2.54
CA GLU A 55 -13.78 7.33 -2.55
C GLU A 55 -14.00 6.36 -1.39
N VAL A 56 -13.02 5.50 -1.09
CA VAL A 56 -13.11 4.57 0.06
C VAL A 56 -13.21 5.34 1.37
N LYS A 57 -12.45 6.43 1.55
CA LYS A 57 -12.56 7.28 2.76
C LYS A 57 -13.96 7.84 2.90
N ARG A 58 -14.52 8.40 1.83
CA ARG A 58 -15.89 8.92 1.81
C ARG A 58 -16.91 7.84 2.18
N ARG A 59 -16.79 6.64 1.62
CA ARG A 59 -17.67 5.51 1.92
C ARG A 59 -17.57 5.04 3.37
N ILE A 60 -16.36 5.04 3.95
CA ILE A 60 -16.17 4.71 5.37
C ILE A 60 -16.93 5.71 6.26
N GLU A 61 -16.83 7.01 5.98
CA GLU A 61 -17.54 8.06 6.71
C GLU A 61 -19.07 7.93 6.57
N GLU A 62 -19.56 7.67 5.37
CA GLU A 62 -21.00 7.43 5.12
C GLU A 62 -21.53 6.21 5.87
N LEU A 63 -20.79 5.10 5.85
CA LEU A 63 -21.16 3.88 6.58
C LEU A 63 -21.15 4.11 8.09
N ALA A 64 -20.19 4.88 8.60
CA ALA A 64 -20.15 5.25 10.01
C ALA A 64 -21.38 6.10 10.39
N ALA A 65 -21.72 7.11 9.59
CA ALA A 65 -22.90 7.97 9.84
C ALA A 65 -24.23 7.19 9.77
N ALA A 66 -24.38 6.30 8.79
CA ALA A 66 -25.56 5.45 8.67
C ALA A 66 -25.67 4.46 9.85
N ASN A 67 -24.56 3.92 10.30
CA ASN A 67 -24.50 3.06 11.47
C ASN A 67 -24.85 3.82 12.76
N ASP A 68 -24.39 5.05 12.90
CA ASP A 68 -24.71 5.93 14.03
C ASP A 68 -26.22 6.17 14.13
N ALA A 69 -26.84 6.49 13.00
CA ALA A 69 -28.29 6.71 12.92
C ALA A 69 -29.08 5.44 13.29
N SER A 70 -28.61 4.27 12.85
CA SER A 70 -29.29 2.99 13.08
C SER A 70 -29.20 2.49 14.52
N TYR A 71 -28.12 2.79 15.22
CA TYR A 71 -27.84 2.27 16.58
C TYR A 71 -27.89 3.33 17.67
N GLY A 72 -28.13 4.60 17.35
CA GLY A 72 -28.11 5.68 18.33
C GLY A 72 -26.75 5.91 18.99
N VAL A 73 -25.67 5.70 18.24
CA VAL A 73 -24.29 5.86 18.71
C VAL A 73 -23.62 7.04 18.03
N ARG A 74 -22.39 7.31 18.39
CA ARG A 74 -21.55 8.32 17.73
C ARG A 74 -20.19 7.72 17.38
N THR A 75 -19.88 7.67 16.10
CA THR A 75 -18.59 7.23 15.57
C THR A 75 -17.72 8.44 15.22
N ARG A 76 -16.44 8.36 15.57
CA ARG A 76 -15.41 9.31 15.10
C ARG A 76 -14.45 8.54 14.24
N VAL A 77 -14.40 8.90 12.98
CA VAL A 77 -13.43 8.34 12.02
C VAL A 77 -12.21 9.25 11.96
N HIS A 78 -11.03 8.65 12.01
CA HIS A 78 -9.78 9.36 11.84
C HIS A 78 -8.91 8.60 10.83
N PHE A 79 -8.40 9.31 9.81
CA PHE A 79 -7.48 8.77 8.84
C PHE A 79 -6.09 9.33 9.08
N THR A 80 -5.14 8.46 9.34
CA THR A 80 -3.72 8.86 9.35
C THR A 80 -3.25 9.11 7.92
N PRO A 81 -2.36 10.09 7.69
CA PRO A 81 -1.68 10.23 6.40
C PRO A 81 -0.95 8.93 6.08
N GLY A 82 -1.15 8.42 4.88
CA GLY A 82 -0.39 7.29 4.35
C GLY A 82 0.56 7.77 3.26
N TYR A 83 1.28 6.83 2.65
CA TYR A 83 2.08 7.11 1.47
C TYR A 83 1.19 7.17 0.22
N PRO A 84 1.49 8.05 -0.75
CA PRO A 84 0.84 8.03 -2.06
C PRO A 84 1.09 6.70 -2.78
N CYS A 85 0.20 6.36 -3.70
CA CYS A 85 0.42 5.22 -4.58
C CYS A 85 1.68 5.44 -5.43
N VAL A 86 2.50 4.41 -5.57
CA VAL A 86 3.61 4.44 -6.52
C VAL A 86 3.06 4.20 -7.92
N VAL A 87 3.15 5.23 -8.75
CA VAL A 87 2.77 5.17 -10.16
C VAL A 87 4.03 5.42 -10.98
N ASN A 88 4.48 4.40 -11.69
CA ASN A 88 5.63 4.51 -12.57
C ASN A 88 5.25 5.26 -13.85
N ASP A 89 6.11 6.19 -14.27
CA ASP A 89 5.96 6.90 -15.54
C ASP A 89 6.09 5.93 -16.72
N PRO A 90 5.09 5.85 -17.62
CA PRO A 90 5.10 4.89 -18.73
C PRO A 90 6.27 5.07 -19.71
N GLU A 91 6.72 6.31 -19.91
CA GLU A 91 7.86 6.58 -20.79
C GLU A 91 9.16 6.09 -20.16
N LEU A 92 9.39 6.40 -18.87
CA LEU A 92 10.56 5.94 -18.16
C LEU A 92 10.61 4.39 -18.05
N ILE A 93 9.46 3.73 -17.90
CA ILE A 93 9.39 2.26 -17.93
C ILE A 93 9.82 1.72 -19.29
N ARG A 94 9.29 2.26 -20.39
CA ARG A 94 9.67 1.79 -21.74
C ARG A 94 11.17 1.93 -21.97
N GLN A 95 11.75 3.03 -21.54
CA GLN A 95 13.18 3.29 -21.67
C GLN A 95 14.03 2.35 -20.80
N ALA A 96 13.60 2.13 -19.55
CA ALA A 96 14.29 1.23 -18.64
C ALA A 96 14.29 -0.22 -19.16
N VAL A 97 13.17 -0.67 -19.73
CA VAL A 97 13.04 -1.98 -20.35
C VAL A 97 13.98 -2.10 -21.57
N ALA A 98 13.91 -1.16 -22.50
CA ALA A 98 14.76 -1.15 -23.69
C ALA A 98 16.26 -1.13 -23.33
N LEU A 99 16.61 -0.35 -22.30
CA LEU A 99 17.99 -0.29 -21.81
C LEU A 99 18.43 -1.62 -21.20
N ALA A 100 17.58 -2.26 -20.39
CA ALA A 100 17.88 -3.57 -19.82
C ALA A 100 18.08 -4.64 -20.90
N GLU A 101 17.24 -4.64 -21.94
CA GLU A 101 17.37 -5.54 -23.10
C GLU A 101 18.69 -5.33 -23.84
N THR A 102 19.00 -4.07 -24.17
CA THR A 102 20.23 -3.71 -24.91
C THR A 102 21.50 -4.10 -24.14
N GLU A 103 21.47 -3.92 -22.83
CA GLU A 103 22.62 -4.17 -21.94
C GLU A 103 22.67 -5.61 -21.39
N GLY A 104 21.72 -6.46 -21.80
CA GLY A 104 21.65 -7.85 -21.38
C GLY A 104 21.41 -8.03 -19.88
N ILE A 105 20.68 -7.09 -19.25
CA ILE A 105 20.30 -7.17 -17.83
C ILE A 105 18.98 -7.93 -17.72
N PRO A 106 18.95 -9.10 -17.07
CA PRO A 106 17.71 -9.86 -16.92
C PRO A 106 16.66 -9.10 -16.12
N PHE A 107 15.43 -9.05 -16.60
CA PHE A 107 14.32 -8.42 -15.88
C PHE A 107 13.02 -9.20 -16.08
N GLN A 108 12.03 -8.88 -15.24
CA GLN A 108 10.66 -9.34 -15.40
C GLN A 108 9.68 -8.26 -15.00
N MET A 109 8.55 -8.19 -15.68
CA MET A 109 7.43 -7.35 -15.25
C MET A 109 6.73 -8.00 -14.07
N LEU A 110 6.50 -7.22 -13.01
CA LEU A 110 5.86 -7.71 -11.80
C LEU A 110 4.37 -7.33 -11.80
N PRO A 111 3.49 -8.19 -11.25
CA PRO A 111 2.10 -7.82 -11.04
C PRO A 111 1.98 -6.67 -10.03
N LEU A 112 0.86 -5.95 -10.10
CA LEU A 112 0.53 -4.91 -9.13
C LEU A 112 0.49 -5.50 -7.71
N ARG A 113 0.96 -4.72 -6.73
CA ARG A 113 0.94 -5.09 -5.32
C ARG A 113 0.50 -3.90 -4.46
N MET A 114 -0.37 -4.17 -3.51
CA MET A 114 -0.83 -3.18 -2.52
C MET A 114 0.19 -3.06 -1.37
N THR A 115 1.40 -2.60 -1.68
CA THR A 115 2.44 -2.33 -0.67
C THR A 115 2.51 -0.83 -0.41
N SER A 116 2.90 -0.44 0.79
CA SER A 116 3.20 0.96 1.12
C SER A 116 4.67 1.23 0.79
N GLU A 117 4.93 2.40 0.21
CA GLU A 117 6.26 2.81 -0.19
C GLU A 117 6.35 4.35 -0.18
N ASP A 118 7.35 4.90 0.51
CA ASP A 118 7.56 6.35 0.60
C ASP A 118 8.02 6.97 -0.73
N PHE A 119 8.57 6.15 -1.62
CA PHE A 119 8.89 6.56 -2.99
C PHE A 119 7.70 7.15 -3.75
N GLY A 120 6.47 6.82 -3.35
CA GLY A 120 5.25 7.42 -3.90
C GLY A 120 5.26 8.95 -3.89
N PHE A 121 5.91 9.59 -2.91
CA PHE A 121 6.03 11.05 -2.86
C PHE A 121 6.83 11.64 -4.02
N TYR A 122 7.83 10.94 -4.53
CA TYR A 122 8.58 11.40 -5.71
C TYR A 122 7.68 11.40 -6.94
N GLY A 123 6.90 10.33 -7.15
CA GLY A 123 5.97 10.22 -8.28
C GLY A 123 4.86 11.28 -8.30
N THR A 124 4.54 11.93 -7.15
CA THR A 124 3.59 13.05 -7.12
C THR A 124 4.17 14.37 -7.66
N ARG A 125 5.50 14.47 -7.83
CA ARG A 125 6.19 15.71 -8.20
C ARG A 125 6.98 15.59 -9.50
N TYR A 126 7.46 14.39 -9.81
CA TYR A 126 8.34 14.13 -10.94
C TYR A 126 7.92 12.86 -11.66
N PRO A 127 8.16 12.74 -12.99
CA PRO A 127 8.17 11.45 -13.64
C PRO A 127 9.17 10.53 -12.92
N ALA A 128 8.71 9.39 -12.45
CA ALA A 128 9.51 8.52 -11.61
C ALA A 128 9.32 7.05 -11.97
N ILE A 129 10.33 6.25 -11.70
CA ILE A 129 10.31 4.80 -11.87
C ILE A 129 10.78 4.13 -10.58
N PHE A 130 9.97 3.23 -10.07
CA PHE A 130 10.30 2.36 -8.96
C PHE A 130 10.42 0.93 -9.47
N TYR A 131 11.58 0.32 -9.30
CA TYR A 131 11.86 -1.05 -9.66
C TYR A 131 12.43 -1.82 -8.47
N ARG A 132 12.46 -3.13 -8.56
CA ARG A 132 13.02 -4.00 -7.53
C ARG A 132 14.27 -4.67 -8.04
N LEU A 133 15.33 -4.61 -7.26
CA LEU A 133 16.54 -5.38 -7.51
C LEU A 133 16.35 -6.79 -6.97
N GLY A 134 16.56 -7.81 -7.81
CA GLY A 134 16.62 -9.20 -7.36
C GLY A 134 17.86 -9.43 -6.50
N VAL A 135 17.68 -9.98 -5.32
CA VAL A 135 18.74 -10.17 -4.31
C VAL A 135 19.07 -11.64 -4.03
N GLY A 136 18.73 -12.49 -4.98
CA GLY A 136 19.01 -13.93 -4.92
C GLY A 136 17.91 -14.77 -4.26
N PRO A 137 17.75 -16.03 -4.67
CA PRO A 137 16.71 -16.92 -4.17
C PRO A 137 16.90 -17.31 -2.69
N GLY A 138 18.13 -17.24 -2.17
CA GLY A 138 18.47 -17.56 -0.79
C GLY A 138 18.34 -16.39 0.19
N ALA A 139 17.89 -15.21 -0.26
CA ALA A 139 17.88 -14.00 0.57
C ALA A 139 16.93 -14.04 1.78
N GLY A 140 16.04 -15.02 1.86
CA GLY A 140 15.02 -15.08 2.90
C GLY A 140 13.86 -14.10 2.66
N LYS A 141 12.97 -14.02 3.63
CA LYS A 141 11.79 -13.15 3.53
C LYS A 141 12.13 -11.73 4.01
N LEU A 142 11.70 -10.72 3.24
CA LEU A 142 11.78 -9.31 3.67
C LEU A 142 11.15 -9.10 5.06
N HIS A 143 11.70 -8.18 5.83
CA HIS A 143 11.27 -7.83 7.18
C HIS A 143 11.37 -8.97 8.21
N THR A 144 12.30 -9.89 8.01
CA THR A 144 12.64 -10.92 8.99
C THR A 144 14.11 -10.82 9.41
N SER A 145 14.44 -11.37 10.58
CA SER A 145 15.83 -11.43 11.08
C SER A 145 16.74 -12.33 10.24
N THR A 146 16.18 -13.14 9.36
CA THR A 146 16.90 -14.04 8.46
C THR A 146 17.07 -13.47 7.06
N PHE A 147 16.58 -12.25 6.80
CA PHE A 147 16.79 -11.61 5.50
C PHE A 147 18.27 -11.29 5.28
N ASN A 148 18.87 -11.93 4.28
CA ASN A 148 20.28 -11.78 3.94
C ASN A 148 20.43 -11.74 2.41
N PRO A 149 20.46 -10.53 1.80
CA PRO A 149 20.58 -10.38 0.35
C PRO A 149 21.94 -10.86 -0.15
N ASP A 150 21.96 -11.46 -1.33
CA ASP A 150 23.19 -11.85 -1.99
C ASP A 150 23.97 -10.60 -2.44
N GLY A 151 25.20 -10.46 -1.97
CA GLY A 151 26.10 -9.36 -2.34
C GLY A 151 26.40 -9.28 -3.85
N ALA A 152 26.24 -10.38 -4.59
CA ALA A 152 26.38 -10.40 -6.04
C ALA A 152 25.31 -9.55 -6.77
N ALA A 153 24.22 -9.19 -6.10
CA ALA A 153 23.22 -8.27 -6.63
C ALA A 153 23.70 -6.81 -6.72
N ILE A 154 24.65 -6.41 -5.86
CA ILE A 154 25.11 -5.01 -5.76
C ILE A 154 25.71 -4.49 -7.06
N PRO A 155 26.66 -5.16 -7.73
CA PRO A 155 27.21 -4.69 -9.00
C PRO A 155 26.15 -4.52 -10.09
N THR A 156 25.16 -5.42 -10.16
CA THR A 156 24.04 -5.33 -11.11
C THR A 156 23.18 -4.10 -10.82
N GLY A 157 22.86 -3.85 -9.55
CA GLY A 157 22.09 -2.68 -9.12
C GLY A 157 22.80 -1.37 -9.44
N ILE A 158 24.11 -1.27 -9.14
CA ILE A 158 24.94 -0.10 -9.46
C ILE A 158 24.97 0.16 -10.96
N ARG A 159 25.29 -0.89 -11.75
CA ARG A 159 25.34 -0.76 -13.21
C ARG A 159 24.01 -0.29 -13.78
N PHE A 160 22.89 -0.88 -13.38
CA PHE A 160 21.60 -0.49 -13.92
C PHE A 160 21.21 0.95 -13.53
N MET A 161 21.47 1.35 -12.31
CA MET A 161 21.22 2.73 -11.85
C MET A 161 22.07 3.74 -12.62
N GLU A 162 23.35 3.43 -12.86
CA GLU A 162 24.26 4.26 -13.66
C GLU A 162 23.75 4.41 -15.10
N LEU A 163 23.33 3.31 -15.72
CA LEU A 163 22.80 3.30 -17.08
C LEU A 163 21.51 4.15 -17.19
N LEU A 164 20.59 4.02 -16.24
CA LEU A 164 19.39 4.84 -16.18
C LEU A 164 19.72 6.33 -16.07
N ALA A 165 20.64 6.71 -15.19
CA ALA A 165 21.05 8.08 -14.99
C ALA A 165 21.71 8.65 -16.27
N ARG A 166 22.66 7.94 -16.86
CA ARG A 166 23.33 8.37 -18.11
C ARG A 166 22.33 8.51 -19.26
N ASN A 167 21.42 7.57 -19.44
CA ASN A 167 20.41 7.65 -20.49
C ASN A 167 19.44 8.83 -20.30
N TYR A 168 19.13 9.19 -19.05
CA TYR A 168 18.25 10.33 -18.76
C TYR A 168 18.92 11.67 -19.07
N PHE A 169 20.19 11.84 -18.73
CA PHE A 169 20.91 13.12 -18.89
C PHE A 169 21.55 13.34 -20.27
N ASN A 170 21.65 12.29 -21.09
CA ASN A 170 22.22 12.38 -22.44
C ASN A 170 21.15 12.57 -23.55
N ARG A 171 20.00 13.13 -23.23
CA ARG A 171 18.91 13.44 -24.16
C ARG A 171 18.99 14.82 -24.74
#